data_8225f21d898085778b7d26a18b7d7404
#
_entry.id   8225f21d898085778b7d26a18b7d7404
#
_cell.length_a   1.000
_cell.length_b   1.000
_cell.length_c   1.000
_cell.angle_alpha   90.00
_cell.angle_beta   90.00
_cell.angle_gamma   90.00
#
_symmetry.space_group_name_H-M   'P 1'
#
loop_
_entity.id
_entity.type
_entity.pdbx_description
1 polymer ?
#
loop_
_entity_poly.entity_id
_entity_poly.type
_entity_poly.pdbx_seq_one_letter_code
_entity_poly.pdbx_strand_id
1 'polypeptide(L)'
;SLALLLPFSLIAQTPDFSVYLMGDAGNDTVTNQTMTWLQQDALTKSNSAILFLGDNIYPQGLETLSKSEKKRRLSTKRLLSQVEPLKTYQGQVYFVPGNHDWKQGKWQGLKYIKEEARYIEEYFKTTEVGNRNEHTFIPQNGLPGPYSVMLSEKIRLIAIDTQWWLQSQFFHKTPKPDGLNRKQTTAQFYRQLDSLLNAAKTNNEKVVIAAHHPMFTNGHHSNRLEPLRSLVNYMPLQFFGLIGLNRMLVQDIPQPRYHKMRKKLLATFNKYEHLIVVAGHEHTLQYYEDGNNTHIVSGSGSKRTHINKNRYKANFMNDIENGFFRLDFYNDGSVKANIFGSTTGGIIHEQNVK
;
A
#
# COMPACT_ATOMS: atom_id res chain seq x y z
N SER A 1 -3.72 -33.64 -50.79
CA SER A 1 -4.18 -32.43 -50.09
C SER A 1 -3.21 -32.07 -48.96
N LEU A 2 -2.36 -31.05 -49.23
CA LEU A 2 -1.44 -30.52 -48.20
C LEU A 2 -2.21 -29.45 -47.43
N ALA A 3 -2.57 -29.75 -46.19
CA ALA A 3 -3.14 -28.71 -45.28
C ALA A 3 -2.02 -27.81 -44.82
N LEU A 4 -2.01 -26.54 -45.29
CA LEU A 4 -1.17 -25.50 -44.75
C LEU A 4 -1.66 -25.16 -43.34
N LEU A 5 -0.94 -25.60 -42.32
CA LEU A 5 -1.06 -25.09 -40.96
C LEU A 5 -0.42 -23.68 -40.92
N LEU A 6 -1.23 -22.65 -41.03
CA LEU A 6 -0.81 -21.27 -40.73
C LEU A 6 -0.45 -21.20 -39.26
N PRO A 7 0.72 -20.66 -38.89
CA PRO A 7 1.03 -20.42 -37.47
C PRO A 7 0.06 -19.36 -36.97
N PHE A 8 -0.79 -19.71 -35.99
CA PHE A 8 -1.50 -18.75 -35.17
C PHE A 8 -0.45 -17.98 -34.38
N SER A 9 -0.07 -16.80 -34.86
CA SER A 9 0.63 -15.83 -34.03
C SER A 9 -0.32 -15.44 -32.91
N LEU A 10 -0.10 -15.94 -31.69
CA LEU A 10 -0.73 -15.37 -30.51
C LEU A 10 -0.24 -13.91 -30.42
N ILE A 11 -1.04 -12.98 -30.93
CA ILE A 11 -0.83 -11.55 -30.67
C ILE A 11 -1.02 -11.40 -29.16
N ALA A 12 0.06 -11.07 -28.45
CA ALA A 12 -0.02 -10.79 -27.03
C ALA A 12 -1.03 -9.65 -26.82
N GLN A 13 -2.11 -9.92 -26.10
CA GLN A 13 -3.15 -8.95 -25.83
C GLN A 13 -2.54 -7.81 -25.01
N THR A 14 -2.71 -6.56 -25.48
CA THR A 14 -2.27 -5.38 -24.71
C THR A 14 -3.25 -5.10 -23.60
N PRO A 15 -2.80 -4.78 -22.38
CA PRO A 15 -3.70 -4.41 -21.31
C PRO A 15 -4.38 -3.07 -21.60
N ASP A 16 -5.65 -2.95 -21.22
CA ASP A 16 -6.43 -1.72 -21.35
C ASP A 16 -6.07 -0.71 -20.27
N PHE A 17 -5.67 -1.21 -19.10
CA PHE A 17 -5.22 -0.40 -17.99
C PHE A 17 -4.18 -1.16 -17.15
N SER A 18 -3.18 -0.45 -16.64
CA SER A 18 -2.16 -1.02 -15.76
C SER A 18 -2.09 -0.30 -14.43
N VAL A 19 -1.95 -1.04 -13.32
CA VAL A 19 -1.78 -0.48 -11.97
C VAL A 19 -0.46 -0.95 -11.39
N TYR A 20 0.45 -0.02 -11.13
CA TYR A 20 1.74 -0.26 -10.49
C TYR A 20 1.61 -0.15 -8.98
N LEU A 21 2.19 -1.08 -8.26
CA LEU A 21 2.11 -1.19 -6.81
C LEU A 21 3.51 -1.12 -6.21
N MET A 22 3.82 -0.06 -5.48
CA MET A 22 5.12 0.11 -4.83
C MET A 22 4.94 0.61 -3.40
N GLY A 23 5.28 -0.19 -2.40
CA GLY A 23 5.35 0.21 -1.00
C GLY A 23 6.79 0.34 -0.51
N ASP A 24 6.96 1.01 0.62
CA ASP A 24 8.23 1.09 1.37
C ASP A 24 9.40 1.65 0.52
N ALA A 25 9.07 2.60 -0.36
CA ALA A 25 10.01 3.21 -1.29
C ALA A 25 10.84 4.36 -0.67
N GLY A 26 10.49 4.81 0.53
CA GLY A 26 10.98 6.06 1.15
C GLY A 26 12.33 6.00 1.85
N ASN A 27 13.20 5.02 1.59
CA ASN A 27 14.50 4.93 2.29
C ASN A 27 15.62 5.70 1.58
N ASP A 28 15.59 5.79 0.26
CA ASP A 28 16.70 6.31 -0.54
C ASP A 28 16.56 7.82 -0.76
N THR A 29 17.69 8.50 -0.88
CA THR A 29 17.76 9.95 -1.12
C THR A 29 18.01 10.31 -2.59
N VAL A 30 18.14 9.30 -3.41
CA VAL A 30 18.26 9.37 -4.87
C VAL A 30 17.36 8.29 -5.46
N THR A 31 16.90 8.48 -6.68
CA THR A 31 16.10 7.48 -7.38
C THR A 31 16.85 6.16 -7.46
N ASN A 32 16.27 5.11 -6.90
CA ASN A 32 16.87 3.78 -6.89
C ASN A 32 16.48 2.98 -8.15
N GLN A 33 17.13 1.83 -8.33
CA GLN A 33 16.91 0.98 -9.50
C GLN A 33 15.45 0.50 -9.62
N THR A 34 14.78 0.19 -8.50
CA THR A 34 13.37 -0.24 -8.51
C THR A 34 12.47 0.86 -9.07
N MET A 35 12.66 2.10 -8.60
CA MET A 35 11.90 3.26 -9.08
C MET A 35 12.22 3.58 -10.55
N THR A 36 13.47 3.41 -10.96
CA THR A 36 13.90 3.59 -12.36
C THR A 36 13.17 2.61 -13.29
N TRP A 37 13.13 1.32 -12.94
CA TRP A 37 12.39 0.32 -13.71
C TRP A 37 10.90 0.58 -13.75
N LEU A 38 10.30 0.95 -12.61
CA LEU A 38 8.88 1.31 -12.58
C LEU A 38 8.58 2.49 -13.49
N GLN A 39 9.37 3.57 -13.39
CA GLN A 39 9.20 4.76 -14.22
C GLN A 39 9.32 4.42 -15.72
N GLN A 40 10.36 3.69 -16.12
CA GLN A 40 10.59 3.32 -17.51
C GLN A 40 9.42 2.53 -18.09
N ASP A 41 8.89 1.56 -17.35
CA ASP A 41 7.74 0.77 -17.80
C ASP A 41 6.45 1.61 -17.79
N ALA A 42 6.22 2.42 -16.76
CA ALA A 42 5.02 3.25 -16.63
C ALA A 42 4.92 4.34 -17.70
N LEU A 43 6.03 4.95 -18.09
CA LEU A 43 6.06 5.96 -19.16
C LEU A 43 5.66 5.40 -20.53
N THR A 44 5.70 4.08 -20.72
CA THR A 44 5.20 3.43 -21.96
C THR A 44 3.69 3.25 -21.99
N LYS A 45 2.97 3.54 -20.89
CA LYS A 45 1.54 3.23 -20.71
C LYS A 45 0.76 4.45 -20.23
N SER A 46 0.05 5.11 -21.15
CA SER A 46 -0.79 6.28 -20.82
C SER A 46 -2.00 5.92 -19.94
N ASN A 47 -2.59 4.74 -20.15
CA ASN A 47 -3.72 4.24 -19.37
C ASN A 47 -3.20 3.46 -18.16
N SER A 48 -2.71 4.16 -17.16
CA SER A 48 -2.14 3.50 -15.98
C SER A 48 -2.22 4.35 -14.71
N ALA A 49 -2.04 3.70 -13.57
CA ALA A 49 -1.92 4.35 -12.27
C ALA A 49 -0.73 3.77 -11.48
N ILE A 50 -0.08 4.60 -10.69
CA ILE A 50 0.96 4.21 -9.74
C ILE A 50 0.40 4.40 -8.33
N LEU A 51 0.43 3.34 -7.51
CA LEU A 51 0.01 3.35 -6.12
C LEU A 51 1.22 3.16 -5.22
N PHE A 52 1.57 4.21 -4.47
CA PHE A 52 2.53 4.11 -3.37
C PHE A 52 1.81 3.62 -2.12
N LEU A 53 2.22 2.47 -1.59
CA LEU A 53 1.50 1.72 -0.56
C LEU A 53 1.98 2.03 0.86
N GLY A 54 2.45 3.25 1.09
CA GLY A 54 2.89 3.75 2.39
C GLY A 54 4.36 3.50 2.68
N ASP A 55 4.81 4.06 3.81
CA ASP A 55 6.21 4.22 4.18
C ASP A 55 6.99 4.96 3.10
N ASN A 56 6.38 6.07 2.69
CA ASN A 56 6.89 6.95 1.65
C ASN A 56 8.13 7.72 2.09
N ILE A 57 8.34 7.87 3.41
CA ILE A 57 9.51 8.57 3.97
C ILE A 57 10.00 7.92 5.28
N TYR A 58 11.12 7.23 5.21
CA TYR A 58 11.82 6.73 6.40
C TYR A 58 12.68 7.80 7.07
N PRO A 59 13.02 7.67 8.38
CA PRO A 59 12.42 6.71 9.32
C PRO A 59 11.14 7.22 9.98
N GLN A 60 10.65 8.42 9.70
CA GLN A 60 9.59 9.06 10.48
C GLN A 60 8.69 10.02 9.67
N GLY A 61 8.49 9.83 8.36
CA GLY A 61 7.70 10.71 7.52
C GLY A 61 8.37 12.07 7.23
N LEU A 62 7.63 13.01 6.64
CA LEU A 62 8.16 14.33 6.26
C LEU A 62 8.33 15.23 7.48
N GLU A 63 9.57 15.61 7.79
CA GLU A 63 9.86 16.51 8.93
C GLU A 63 9.20 17.87 8.74
N THR A 64 8.64 18.42 9.80
CA THR A 64 7.96 19.70 9.76
C THR A 64 8.93 20.87 9.75
N LEU A 65 8.59 21.97 9.06
CA LEU A 65 9.45 23.14 8.86
C LEU A 65 10.01 23.75 10.17
N SER A 66 9.32 23.57 11.30
CA SER A 66 9.64 24.22 12.58
C SER A 66 10.68 23.49 13.42
N LYS A 67 11.27 22.35 12.99
CA LYS A 67 12.08 21.52 13.88
C LYS A 67 13.56 21.43 13.56
N SER A 68 13.91 20.95 12.39
CA SER A 68 15.28 20.73 11.98
C SER A 68 15.41 20.80 10.48
N GLU A 69 16.11 21.81 10.01
CA GLU A 69 16.35 21.99 8.58
C GLU A 69 17.08 20.78 7.96
N LYS A 70 18.09 20.24 8.65
CA LYS A 70 18.83 19.05 8.20
C LYS A 70 17.90 17.84 8.02
N LYS A 71 17.01 17.58 8.99
CA LYS A 71 16.05 16.46 8.92
C LYS A 71 15.01 16.72 7.84
N ARG A 72 14.52 17.96 7.74
CA ARG A 72 13.58 18.35 6.68
C ARG A 72 14.17 18.10 5.31
N ARG A 73 15.38 18.59 5.04
CA ARG A 73 16.08 18.39 3.78
C ARG A 73 16.27 16.91 3.44
N LEU A 74 16.61 16.08 4.43
CA LEU A 74 16.81 14.65 4.22
C LEU A 74 15.48 13.94 3.90
N SER A 75 14.41 14.21 4.65
CA SER A 75 13.09 13.61 4.40
C SER A 75 12.50 14.08 3.07
N THR A 76 12.69 15.35 2.71
CA THR A 76 12.30 15.86 1.38
C THR A 76 13.05 15.16 0.24
N LYS A 77 14.37 14.96 0.36
CA LYS A 77 15.14 14.21 -0.66
C LYS A 77 14.62 12.79 -0.87
N ARG A 78 14.21 12.12 0.21
CA ARG A 78 13.62 10.78 0.12
C ARG A 78 12.28 10.76 -0.63
N LEU A 79 11.47 11.78 -0.42
CA LEU A 79 10.23 11.92 -1.17
C LEU A 79 10.51 12.27 -2.65
N LEU A 80 11.42 13.22 -2.89
CA LEU A 80 11.79 13.64 -4.24
C LEU A 80 12.37 12.50 -5.07
N SER A 81 13.11 11.56 -4.47
CA SER A 81 13.63 10.38 -5.19
C SER A 81 12.53 9.50 -5.80
N GLN A 82 11.29 9.62 -5.32
CA GLN A 82 10.13 8.89 -5.81
C GLN A 82 9.28 9.73 -6.78
N VAL A 83 9.09 11.02 -6.49
CA VAL A 83 8.15 11.86 -7.26
C VAL A 83 8.79 12.57 -8.46
N GLU A 84 10.09 12.93 -8.40
CA GLU A 84 10.77 13.57 -9.51
C GLU A 84 10.81 12.74 -10.80
N PRO A 85 11.03 11.42 -10.77
CA PRO A 85 10.96 10.59 -11.95
C PRO A 85 9.60 10.62 -12.65
N LEU A 86 8.54 11.02 -11.95
CA LEU A 86 7.15 11.00 -12.46
C LEU A 86 6.66 12.35 -13.00
N LYS A 87 7.51 13.36 -13.12
CA LYS A 87 7.11 14.70 -13.59
C LYS A 87 6.36 14.71 -14.93
N THR A 88 6.78 13.85 -15.86
CA THR A 88 6.23 13.74 -17.21
C THR A 88 5.29 12.54 -17.37
N TYR A 89 4.95 11.86 -16.27
CA TYR A 89 4.04 10.74 -16.31
C TYR A 89 2.60 11.25 -16.45
N GLN A 90 1.92 10.81 -17.50
CA GLN A 90 0.55 11.24 -17.80
C GLN A 90 -0.54 10.36 -17.19
N GLY A 91 -0.16 9.24 -16.58
CA GLY A 91 -1.08 8.39 -15.82
C GLY A 91 -1.42 8.99 -14.45
N GLN A 92 -2.07 8.20 -13.61
CA GLN A 92 -2.52 8.62 -12.28
C GLN A 92 -1.51 8.21 -11.20
N VAL A 93 -1.37 9.02 -10.14
CA VAL A 93 -0.48 8.72 -9.01
C VAL A 93 -1.23 8.90 -7.70
N TYR A 94 -1.18 7.91 -6.82
CA TYR A 94 -1.78 7.96 -5.50
C TYR A 94 -0.82 7.44 -4.43
N PHE A 95 -0.82 8.11 -3.29
CA PHE A 95 -0.06 7.74 -2.09
C PHE A 95 -1.00 7.36 -0.97
N VAL A 96 -0.74 6.21 -0.35
CA VAL A 96 -1.40 5.77 0.88
C VAL A 96 -0.44 5.97 2.05
N PRO A 97 -0.88 6.39 3.24
CA PRO A 97 0.01 6.54 4.39
C PRO A 97 0.43 5.20 4.99
N GLY A 98 1.72 5.09 5.36
CA GLY A 98 2.25 4.00 6.16
C GLY A 98 2.52 4.41 7.62
N ASN A 99 3.06 3.49 8.42
CA ASN A 99 3.35 3.77 9.82
C ASN A 99 4.53 4.73 10.02
N HIS A 100 5.52 4.72 9.12
CA HIS A 100 6.62 5.67 9.16
C HIS A 100 6.16 7.08 8.81
N ASP A 101 5.25 7.26 7.87
CA ASP A 101 4.64 8.53 7.51
C ASP A 101 3.88 9.15 8.70
N TRP A 102 3.23 8.31 9.51
CA TRP A 102 2.65 8.65 10.80
C TRP A 102 3.67 8.80 11.94
N LYS A 103 4.94 9.03 11.61
CA LYS A 103 6.02 9.15 12.59
C LYS A 103 6.09 7.94 13.52
N GLN A 104 5.90 6.73 13.01
CA GLN A 104 5.83 5.48 13.76
C GLN A 104 4.76 5.52 14.89
N GLY A 105 3.61 6.14 14.65
CA GLY A 105 2.56 6.30 15.65
C GLY A 105 2.91 7.19 16.85
N LYS A 106 3.94 8.06 16.77
CA LYS A 106 4.32 9.00 17.81
C LYS A 106 3.32 10.17 17.87
N TRP A 107 3.26 10.87 19.02
CA TRP A 107 2.26 11.92 19.33
C TRP A 107 2.11 13.04 18.30
N GLN A 108 3.07 13.25 17.41
CA GLN A 108 3.01 14.24 16.33
C GLN A 108 2.64 13.66 14.97
N GLY A 109 2.30 12.37 14.88
CA GLY A 109 2.09 11.68 13.62
C GLY A 109 1.12 12.40 12.68
N LEU A 110 -0.01 12.93 13.21
CA LEU A 110 -0.96 13.70 12.40
C LEU A 110 -0.33 14.93 11.74
N LYS A 111 0.57 15.62 12.43
CA LYS A 111 1.26 16.80 11.86
C LYS A 111 2.16 16.39 10.70
N TYR A 112 2.82 15.23 10.79
CA TYR A 112 3.66 14.67 9.73
C TYR A 112 2.83 14.26 8.52
N ILE A 113 1.73 13.53 8.72
CA ILE A 113 0.81 13.13 7.64
C ILE A 113 0.26 14.35 6.90
N LYS A 114 -0.19 15.38 7.62
CA LYS A 114 -0.71 16.60 6.99
C LYS A 114 0.36 17.35 6.19
N GLU A 115 1.58 17.40 6.70
CA GLU A 115 2.69 18.04 6.01
C GLU A 115 3.13 17.26 4.76
N GLU A 116 3.14 15.93 4.84
CA GLU A 116 3.45 15.07 3.70
C GLU A 116 2.38 15.17 2.63
N ALA A 117 1.10 15.05 3.02
CA ALA A 117 -0.02 15.23 2.10
C ALA A 117 0.04 16.59 1.39
N ARG A 118 0.23 17.68 2.13
CA ARG A 118 0.36 19.03 1.56
C ARG A 118 1.50 19.11 0.55
N TYR A 119 2.67 18.56 0.89
CA TYR A 119 3.84 18.61 0.00
C TYR A 119 3.61 17.83 -1.28
N ILE A 120 3.06 16.62 -1.20
CA ILE A 120 2.74 15.77 -2.36
C ILE A 120 1.68 16.45 -3.25
N GLU A 121 0.60 16.96 -2.66
CA GLU A 121 -0.45 17.67 -3.41
C GLU A 121 0.10 18.90 -4.13
N GLU A 122 0.94 19.71 -3.45
CA GLU A 122 1.56 20.89 -4.07
C GLU A 122 2.52 20.50 -5.20
N TYR A 123 3.30 19.43 -5.01
CA TYR A 123 4.24 18.97 -6.03
C TYR A 123 3.51 18.53 -7.31
N PHE A 124 2.50 17.69 -7.21
CA PHE A 124 1.81 17.15 -8.37
C PHE A 124 0.89 18.15 -9.09
N LYS A 125 0.52 19.28 -8.46
CA LYS A 125 -0.18 20.38 -9.14
C LYS A 125 0.64 21.00 -10.28
N THR A 126 1.95 20.81 -10.28
CA THR A 126 2.87 21.38 -11.28
C THR A 126 3.40 20.34 -12.28
N THR A 127 2.79 19.16 -12.32
CA THR A 127 3.20 18.04 -13.18
C THR A 127 2.14 17.69 -14.22
N GLU A 128 2.45 16.75 -15.11
CA GLU A 128 1.54 16.23 -16.12
C GLU A 128 0.67 15.06 -15.64
N VAL A 129 0.75 14.71 -14.33
CA VAL A 129 0.01 13.59 -13.75
C VAL A 129 -1.50 13.76 -13.94
N GLY A 130 -2.12 12.76 -14.55
CA GLY A 130 -3.52 12.77 -14.95
C GLY A 130 -4.49 12.23 -13.90
N ASN A 131 -4.40 12.65 -12.63
CA ASN A 131 -5.31 12.18 -11.59
C ASN A 131 -6.78 12.52 -11.93
N ARG A 132 -7.67 11.55 -11.73
CA ARG A 132 -9.12 11.70 -11.98
C ARG A 132 -9.83 12.52 -10.91
N ASN A 133 -9.18 12.82 -9.81
CA ASN A 133 -9.65 13.73 -8.77
C ASN A 133 -8.51 14.63 -8.29
N GLU A 134 -8.84 15.59 -7.44
CA GLU A 134 -7.90 16.59 -6.95
C GLU A 134 -6.87 16.09 -5.92
N HIS A 135 -7.01 14.85 -5.42
CA HIS A 135 -6.18 14.33 -4.34
C HIS A 135 -5.24 13.22 -4.79
N THR A 136 -3.97 13.42 -4.53
CA THR A 136 -2.89 12.46 -4.78
C THR A 136 -2.54 11.66 -3.52
N PHE A 137 -2.65 12.27 -2.32
CA PHE A 137 -2.43 11.59 -1.05
C PHE A 137 -3.78 11.22 -0.42
N ILE A 138 -4.07 9.92 -0.29
CA ILE A 138 -5.38 9.38 0.10
C ILE A 138 -5.26 8.26 1.15
N PRO A 139 -6.14 8.17 2.16
CA PRO A 139 -7.25 9.10 2.49
C PRO A 139 -6.74 10.44 3.04
N GLN A 140 -7.58 11.47 2.93
CA GLN A 140 -7.27 12.83 3.35
C GLN A 140 -7.34 13.03 4.88
N ASN A 141 -6.64 14.07 5.38
CA ASN A 141 -6.73 14.59 6.73
C ASN A 141 -6.38 13.60 7.85
N GLY A 142 -5.67 12.51 7.55
CA GLY A 142 -5.37 11.44 8.49
C GLY A 142 -6.61 10.70 8.98
N LEU A 143 -7.69 10.67 8.19
CA LEU A 143 -8.87 9.86 8.43
C LEU A 143 -8.65 8.42 7.94
N PRO A 144 -9.38 7.43 8.46
CA PRO A 144 -9.17 6.03 8.08
C PRO A 144 -9.61 5.71 6.64
N GLY A 145 -10.36 6.58 6.00
CA GLY A 145 -11.10 6.29 4.77
C GLY A 145 -12.46 5.63 5.09
N PRO A 146 -13.01 4.75 4.23
CA PRO A 146 -12.48 4.40 2.91
C PRO A 146 -12.57 5.59 1.95
N TYR A 147 -11.54 5.82 1.17
CA TYR A 147 -11.52 6.82 0.11
C TYR A 147 -11.60 6.11 -1.23
N SER A 148 -12.54 6.49 -2.08
CA SER A 148 -12.78 5.80 -3.35
C SER A 148 -12.59 6.70 -4.55
N VAL A 149 -11.89 6.19 -5.56
CA VAL A 149 -11.72 6.84 -6.86
C VAL A 149 -11.82 5.81 -8.00
N MET A 150 -12.37 6.20 -9.13
CA MET A 150 -12.36 5.39 -10.34
C MET A 150 -11.05 5.62 -11.10
N LEU A 151 -10.22 4.59 -11.24
CA LEU A 151 -9.02 4.63 -12.06
C LEU A 151 -9.36 4.60 -13.56
N SER A 152 -10.37 3.81 -13.91
CA SER A 152 -10.98 3.76 -15.24
C SER A 152 -12.50 3.58 -15.09
N GLU A 153 -13.23 3.42 -16.17
CA GLU A 153 -14.69 3.17 -16.11
C GLU A 153 -15.06 1.88 -15.37
N LYS A 154 -14.15 0.92 -15.31
CA LYS A 154 -14.39 -0.42 -14.74
C LYS A 154 -13.46 -0.78 -13.58
N ILE A 155 -12.58 0.12 -13.16
CA ILE A 155 -11.59 -0.16 -12.10
C ILE A 155 -11.74 0.87 -10.99
N ARG A 156 -12.13 0.41 -9.82
CA ARG A 156 -12.26 1.22 -8.59
C ARG A 156 -11.06 0.99 -7.68
N LEU A 157 -10.43 2.08 -7.24
CA LEU A 157 -9.50 2.11 -6.13
C LEU A 157 -10.24 2.47 -4.85
N ILE A 158 -9.99 1.73 -3.77
CA ILE A 158 -10.42 2.06 -2.40
C ILE A 158 -9.18 2.14 -1.52
N ALA A 159 -8.85 3.32 -1.00
CA ALA A 159 -7.71 3.53 -0.12
C ALA A 159 -8.15 3.52 1.36
N ILE A 160 -7.34 2.86 2.20
CA ILE A 160 -7.57 2.70 3.64
C ILE A 160 -6.30 3.06 4.40
N ASP A 161 -6.38 4.00 5.34
CA ASP A 161 -5.31 4.24 6.30
C ASP A 161 -5.42 3.26 7.48
N THR A 162 -4.72 2.15 7.37
CA THR A 162 -4.70 1.11 8.40
C THR A 162 -3.96 1.54 9.67
N GLN A 163 -2.99 2.47 9.59
CA GLN A 163 -2.28 2.99 10.75
C GLN A 163 -3.21 3.73 11.72
N TRP A 164 -4.32 4.26 11.24
CA TRP A 164 -5.33 4.92 12.07
C TRP A 164 -5.82 4.04 13.24
N TRP A 165 -6.02 2.72 13.02
CA TRP A 165 -6.42 1.78 14.08
C TRP A 165 -5.28 1.39 15.01
N LEU A 166 -4.05 1.43 14.53
CA LEU A 166 -2.87 0.95 15.25
C LEU A 166 -2.29 1.98 16.22
N GLN A 167 -2.69 3.25 16.09
CA GLN A 167 -2.21 4.32 16.97
C GLN A 167 -2.66 4.16 18.41
N SER A 168 -1.75 4.50 19.35
CA SER A 168 -2.05 4.52 20.78
C SER A 168 -2.99 5.66 21.14
N GLN A 169 -4.11 5.33 21.80
CA GLN A 169 -5.08 6.32 22.27
C GLN A 169 -4.59 7.14 23.46
N PHE A 170 -3.62 6.62 24.24
CA PHE A 170 -3.08 7.33 25.39
C PHE A 170 -2.28 8.57 25.02
N PHE A 171 -1.67 8.56 23.83
CA PHE A 171 -0.76 9.61 23.39
C PHE A 171 -1.29 10.44 22.21
N HIS A 172 -2.39 10.02 21.58
CA HIS A 172 -2.88 10.66 20.36
C HIS A 172 -4.40 10.69 20.27
N LYS A 173 -4.90 11.86 20.00
CA LYS A 173 -6.24 11.98 19.44
C LYS A 173 -6.13 11.69 17.95
N THR A 174 -6.49 10.47 17.52
CA THR A 174 -6.64 10.18 16.09
C THR A 174 -7.72 11.08 15.50
N PRO A 175 -7.51 11.65 14.31
CA PRO A 175 -8.52 12.43 13.62
C PRO A 175 -9.82 11.65 13.47
N LYS A 176 -10.92 12.34 13.58
CA LYS A 176 -12.27 11.80 13.42
C LYS A 176 -13.11 12.85 12.71
N PRO A 177 -14.12 12.46 11.95
CA PRO A 177 -15.13 13.39 11.45
C PRO A 177 -15.77 14.15 12.62
N ASP A 178 -16.16 15.38 12.37
CA ASP A 178 -16.79 16.25 13.37
C ASP A 178 -18.00 15.57 14.01
N GLY A 179 -18.13 15.74 15.31
CA GLY A 179 -19.22 15.15 16.09
C GLY A 179 -19.11 13.66 16.37
N LEU A 180 -18.13 12.92 15.81
CA LEU A 180 -18.00 11.48 15.99
C LEU A 180 -16.91 11.12 17.01
N ASN A 181 -17.17 10.04 17.78
CA ASN A 181 -16.13 9.37 18.54
C ASN A 181 -15.50 8.23 17.71
N ARG A 182 -14.42 7.62 18.22
CA ARG A 182 -13.68 6.56 17.51
C ARG A 182 -14.55 5.34 17.17
N LYS A 183 -15.46 4.94 18.05
CA LYS A 183 -16.36 3.79 17.82
C LYS A 183 -17.32 4.10 16.68
N GLN A 184 -17.88 5.31 16.68
CA GLN A 184 -18.78 5.79 15.62
C GLN A 184 -18.05 5.94 14.29
N THR A 185 -16.84 6.52 14.27
CA THR A 185 -15.99 6.61 13.07
C THR A 185 -15.68 5.23 12.50
N THR A 186 -15.32 4.26 13.37
CA THR A 186 -15.07 2.88 12.93
C THR A 186 -16.33 2.25 12.36
N ALA A 187 -17.50 2.45 12.97
CA ALA A 187 -18.76 1.90 12.47
C ALA A 187 -19.16 2.53 11.14
N GLN A 188 -18.96 3.85 10.99
CA GLN A 188 -19.20 4.55 9.72
C GLN A 188 -18.28 4.03 8.62
N PHE A 189 -16.99 3.88 8.90
CA PHE A 189 -16.02 3.33 7.96
C PHE A 189 -16.50 1.99 7.38
N TYR A 190 -16.88 1.02 8.23
CA TYR A 190 -17.31 -0.30 7.75
C TYR A 190 -18.63 -0.25 6.97
N ARG A 191 -19.57 0.64 7.33
CA ARG A 191 -20.79 0.85 6.53
C ARG A 191 -20.49 1.43 5.16
N GLN A 192 -19.60 2.42 5.09
CA GLN A 192 -19.17 3.04 3.83
C GLN A 192 -18.40 2.04 2.94
N LEU A 193 -17.49 1.25 3.54
CA LEU A 193 -16.76 0.22 2.82
C LEU A 193 -17.71 -0.84 2.22
N ASP A 194 -18.64 -1.33 3.01
CA ASP A 194 -19.65 -2.30 2.56
C ASP A 194 -20.53 -1.72 1.43
N SER A 195 -20.93 -0.45 1.55
CA SER A 195 -21.70 0.28 0.51
C SER A 195 -20.91 0.42 -0.80
N LEU A 196 -19.61 0.78 -0.72
CA LEU A 196 -18.74 0.91 -1.90
C LEU A 196 -18.52 -0.43 -2.60
N LEU A 197 -18.30 -1.50 -1.83
CA LEU A 197 -18.12 -2.84 -2.38
C LEU A 197 -19.42 -3.38 -3.03
N ASN A 198 -20.56 -3.11 -2.42
CA ASN A 198 -21.86 -3.43 -3.04
C ASN A 198 -22.09 -2.67 -4.35
N ALA A 199 -21.79 -1.38 -4.38
CA ALA A 199 -21.91 -0.57 -5.59
C ALA A 199 -20.98 -1.09 -6.70
N ALA A 200 -19.73 -1.41 -6.36
CA ALA A 200 -18.78 -1.98 -7.30
C ALA A 200 -19.25 -3.33 -7.88
N LYS A 201 -19.80 -4.21 -7.03
CA LYS A 201 -20.39 -5.48 -7.46
C LYS A 201 -21.56 -5.25 -8.42
N THR A 202 -22.46 -4.33 -8.09
CA THR A 202 -23.63 -4.02 -8.94
C THR A 202 -23.21 -3.46 -10.31
N ASN A 203 -22.15 -2.66 -10.34
CA ASN A 203 -21.61 -2.04 -11.55
C ASN A 203 -20.64 -2.93 -12.33
N ASN A 204 -20.37 -4.15 -11.84
CA ASN A 204 -19.38 -5.06 -12.39
C ASN A 204 -17.98 -4.41 -12.50
N GLU A 205 -17.56 -3.70 -11.45
CA GLU A 205 -16.26 -3.06 -11.37
C GLU A 205 -15.21 -4.01 -10.78
N LYS A 206 -13.97 -3.93 -11.27
CA LYS A 206 -12.80 -4.52 -10.60
C LYS A 206 -12.39 -3.61 -9.44
N VAL A 207 -12.12 -4.19 -8.29
CA VAL A 207 -11.81 -3.41 -7.08
C VAL A 207 -10.39 -3.68 -6.62
N VAL A 208 -9.59 -2.61 -6.55
CA VAL A 208 -8.27 -2.62 -5.91
C VAL A 208 -8.40 -1.90 -4.56
N ILE A 209 -8.10 -2.60 -3.47
CA ILE A 209 -8.11 -2.03 -2.11
C ILE A 209 -6.67 -1.82 -1.67
N ALA A 210 -6.25 -0.57 -1.57
CA ALA A 210 -4.91 -0.20 -1.16
C ALA A 210 -4.86 0.15 0.34
N ALA A 211 -3.95 -0.51 1.06
CA ALA A 211 -3.66 -0.27 2.47
C ALA A 211 -2.17 -0.47 2.72
N HIS A 212 -1.62 0.09 3.80
CA HIS A 212 -0.21 -0.16 4.10
C HIS A 212 0.01 -1.52 4.76
N HIS A 213 -0.78 -1.87 5.78
CA HIS A 213 -0.58 -3.12 6.54
C HIS A 213 -1.28 -4.31 5.86
N PRO A 214 -0.54 -5.40 5.56
CA PRO A 214 -1.07 -6.55 4.84
C PRO A 214 -2.05 -7.40 5.66
N MET A 215 -2.99 -8.04 4.99
CA MET A 215 -3.88 -9.03 5.61
C MET A 215 -3.19 -10.39 5.78
N PHE A 216 -2.31 -10.76 4.85
CA PHE A 216 -1.49 -11.97 4.87
C PHE A 216 -0.03 -11.62 4.64
N THR A 217 0.88 -12.21 5.42
CA THR A 217 2.32 -12.09 5.21
C THR A 217 3.08 -13.24 5.86
N ASN A 218 4.17 -13.64 5.23
CA ASN A 218 5.20 -14.53 5.77
C ASN A 218 6.50 -13.78 6.11
N GLY A 219 6.49 -12.43 6.07
CA GLY A 219 7.64 -11.61 6.38
C GLY A 219 7.92 -11.44 7.87
N HIS A 220 8.77 -10.48 8.20
CA HIS A 220 9.28 -10.24 9.56
C HIS A 220 8.18 -9.96 10.59
N HIS A 221 7.13 -9.23 10.20
CA HIS A 221 6.01 -8.87 11.08
C HIS A 221 4.98 -10.00 11.27
N SER A 222 5.18 -11.17 10.66
CA SER A 222 4.36 -12.38 10.89
C SER A 222 4.77 -13.20 12.12
N ASN A 223 5.78 -12.79 12.87
CA ASN A 223 6.57 -13.64 13.77
C ASN A 223 5.81 -14.22 14.97
N ARG A 224 6.09 -15.50 15.27
CA ARG A 224 5.46 -16.34 16.31
C ARG A 224 6.02 -16.19 17.74
N LEU A 225 6.89 -15.24 18.03
CA LEU A 225 7.38 -14.99 19.40
C LEU A 225 6.31 -14.32 20.28
N GLU A 226 5.06 -14.68 20.04
CA GLU A 226 3.85 -14.11 20.59
C GLU A 226 3.66 -14.21 22.11
N PRO A 227 3.93 -15.36 22.78
CA PRO A 227 3.60 -15.41 24.20
C PRO A 227 4.45 -14.45 25.03
N LEU A 228 5.75 -14.33 24.69
CA LEU A 228 6.65 -13.42 25.41
C LEU A 228 6.41 -11.94 25.05
N ARG A 229 6.07 -11.65 23.79
CA ARG A 229 5.78 -10.29 23.30
C ARG A 229 4.42 -9.79 23.76
N SER A 230 3.39 -10.64 23.80
CA SER A 230 2.10 -10.27 24.36
C SER A 230 2.19 -10.06 25.88
N LEU A 231 3.01 -10.83 26.60
CA LEU A 231 3.24 -10.65 28.03
C LEU A 231 3.88 -9.29 28.34
N VAL A 232 4.88 -8.87 27.54
CA VAL A 232 5.52 -7.55 27.65
C VAL A 232 4.53 -6.41 27.36
N ASN A 233 3.55 -6.61 26.46
CA ASN A 233 2.51 -5.63 26.16
C ASN A 233 1.47 -5.45 27.27
N TYR A 234 1.30 -6.43 28.16
CA TYR A 234 0.34 -6.40 29.29
C TYR A 234 1.00 -6.07 30.65
N MET A 235 2.33 -6.07 30.74
CA MET A 235 3.01 -5.76 32.00
C MET A 235 3.10 -4.26 32.28
N PRO A 236 2.98 -3.83 33.58
CA PRO A 236 3.14 -2.41 33.99
C PRO A 236 4.53 -1.80 33.70
N LEU A 237 5.51 -2.62 33.33
CA LEU A 237 6.83 -2.24 32.83
C LEU A 237 6.81 -1.30 31.60
N GLN A 238 5.62 -1.07 31.02
CA GLN A 238 5.38 -0.01 30.02
C GLN A 238 5.79 1.40 30.50
N PHE A 239 5.88 1.62 31.79
CA PHE A 239 6.27 2.89 32.39
C PHE A 239 7.79 3.11 32.48
N PHE A 240 8.60 2.07 32.41
CA PHE A 240 10.05 2.16 32.64
C PHE A 240 10.91 1.94 31.38
N GLY A 241 10.80 2.79 30.39
CA GLY A 241 11.79 2.86 29.30
C GLY A 241 11.64 1.85 28.15
N LEU A 242 10.77 0.81 28.25
CA LEU A 242 10.44 -0.13 27.16
C LEU A 242 9.48 0.48 26.11
N ILE A 243 9.18 1.76 26.21
CA ILE A 243 8.31 2.51 25.27
C ILE A 243 8.79 2.39 23.81
N GLY A 244 10.09 2.24 23.59
CA GLY A 244 10.66 1.99 22.27
C GLY A 244 10.35 0.61 21.72
N LEU A 245 10.44 -0.43 22.55
CA LEU A 245 10.17 -1.81 22.17
C LEU A 245 8.68 -2.04 21.89
N ASN A 246 7.80 -1.47 22.71
CA ASN A 246 6.35 -1.52 22.49
C ASN A 246 5.91 -0.89 21.15
N ARG A 247 6.64 0.09 20.65
CA ARG A 247 6.30 0.77 19.38
C ARG A 247 6.65 -0.07 18.16
N MET A 248 7.72 -0.85 18.22
CA MET A 248 8.04 -1.83 17.17
C MET A 248 7.02 -2.99 17.15
N LEU A 249 6.52 -3.39 18.32
CA LEU A 249 5.58 -4.49 18.47
C LEU A 249 4.14 -4.17 18.03
N VAL A 250 3.77 -2.89 17.94
CA VAL A 250 2.42 -2.45 17.49
C VAL A 250 2.17 -2.76 16.01
N GLN A 251 3.21 -2.99 15.25
CA GLN A 251 3.15 -3.19 13.79
C GLN A 251 3.08 -4.66 13.38
N ASP A 252 3.19 -5.58 14.32
CA ASP A 252 3.15 -7.02 14.04
C ASP A 252 1.70 -7.54 13.98
N ILE A 253 1.40 -8.46 13.05
CA ILE A 253 0.07 -9.10 12.91
C ILE A 253 -0.47 -9.65 14.24
N PRO A 254 0.34 -10.26 15.11
CA PRO A 254 -0.12 -10.79 16.40
C PRO A 254 -0.54 -9.72 17.40
N GLN A 255 -0.19 -8.48 17.20
CA GLN A 255 -0.56 -7.40 18.09
C GLN A 255 -2.09 -7.22 18.14
N PRO A 256 -2.73 -7.13 19.35
CA PRO A 256 -4.18 -7.18 19.47
C PRO A 256 -4.97 -6.18 18.64
N ARG A 257 -4.43 -4.95 18.43
CA ARG A 257 -5.09 -3.93 17.59
C ARG A 257 -5.04 -4.29 16.12
N TYR A 258 -3.87 -4.75 15.64
CA TYR A 258 -3.70 -5.22 14.27
C TYR A 258 -4.59 -6.44 14.02
N HIS A 259 -4.55 -7.43 14.91
CA HIS A 259 -5.40 -8.62 14.82
C HIS A 259 -6.89 -8.26 14.75
N LYS A 260 -7.36 -7.34 15.61
CA LYS A 260 -8.76 -6.88 15.62
C LYS A 260 -9.15 -6.15 14.33
N MET A 261 -8.29 -5.25 13.84
CA MET A 261 -8.50 -4.54 12.58
C MET A 261 -8.54 -5.54 11.42
N ARG A 262 -7.52 -6.38 11.29
CA ARG A 262 -7.40 -7.41 10.26
C ARG A 262 -8.61 -8.34 10.22
N LYS A 263 -9.02 -8.89 11.39
CA LYS A 263 -10.20 -9.76 11.49
C LYS A 263 -11.47 -9.09 10.95
N LYS A 264 -11.67 -7.82 11.26
CA LYS A 264 -12.85 -7.07 10.77
C LYS A 264 -12.78 -6.77 9.28
N LEU A 265 -11.61 -6.38 8.76
CA LEU A 265 -11.43 -6.14 7.34
C LEU A 265 -11.66 -7.43 6.54
N LEU A 266 -11.03 -8.53 6.92
CA LEU A 266 -11.25 -9.83 6.29
C LEU A 266 -12.72 -10.28 6.36
N ALA A 267 -13.39 -10.09 7.50
CA ALA A 267 -14.82 -10.41 7.62
C ALA A 267 -15.71 -9.55 6.69
N THR A 268 -15.26 -8.35 6.30
CA THR A 268 -15.94 -7.54 5.30
C THR A 268 -15.59 -8.00 3.90
N PHE A 269 -14.31 -8.20 3.59
CA PHE A 269 -13.84 -8.61 2.27
C PHE A 269 -14.42 -9.97 1.85
N ASN A 270 -14.51 -10.93 2.77
CA ASN A 270 -15.02 -12.28 2.51
C ASN A 270 -16.53 -12.36 2.21
N LYS A 271 -17.25 -11.23 2.24
CA LYS A 271 -18.62 -11.13 1.71
C LYS A 271 -18.64 -10.90 0.19
N TYR A 272 -17.50 -10.57 -0.39
CA TYR A 272 -17.32 -10.19 -1.78
C TYR A 272 -16.27 -11.08 -2.44
N GLU A 273 -16.31 -11.15 -3.76
CA GLU A 273 -15.40 -11.96 -4.57
C GLU A 273 -14.60 -11.07 -5.51
N HIS A 274 -13.44 -11.58 -5.95
CA HIS A 274 -12.57 -10.94 -6.92
C HIS A 274 -12.02 -9.57 -6.47
N LEU A 275 -11.88 -9.37 -5.15
CA LEU A 275 -11.19 -8.21 -4.60
C LEU A 275 -9.68 -8.41 -4.72
N ILE A 276 -8.97 -7.35 -5.08
CA ILE A 276 -7.51 -7.30 -5.11
C ILE A 276 -7.05 -6.39 -3.98
N VAL A 277 -6.61 -6.97 -2.87
CA VAL A 277 -6.14 -6.24 -1.69
C VAL A 277 -4.63 -6.11 -1.75
N VAL A 278 -4.12 -4.89 -1.79
CA VAL A 278 -2.69 -4.61 -1.99
C VAL A 278 -2.12 -3.86 -0.80
N ALA A 279 -0.88 -4.22 -0.40
CA ALA A 279 -0.22 -3.65 0.77
C ALA A 279 1.30 -3.51 0.60
N GLY A 280 1.91 -2.66 1.44
CA GLY A 280 3.34 -2.56 1.69
C GLY A 280 3.73 -3.20 3.02
N HIS A 281 4.49 -2.46 3.85
CA HIS A 281 4.86 -2.75 5.23
C HIS A 281 5.89 -3.88 5.40
N GLU A 282 5.72 -4.98 4.71
CA GLU A 282 6.70 -6.06 4.65
C GLU A 282 7.62 -5.85 3.45
N HIS A 283 8.90 -5.74 3.71
CA HIS A 283 9.90 -5.44 2.69
C HIS A 283 10.21 -6.66 1.79
N THR A 284 9.16 -7.20 1.18
CA THR A 284 9.17 -8.42 0.34
C THR A 284 8.12 -8.29 -0.75
N LEU A 285 8.13 -9.22 -1.71
CA LEU A 285 7.09 -9.38 -2.72
C LEU A 285 6.35 -10.70 -2.46
N GLN A 286 5.04 -10.64 -2.23
CA GLN A 286 4.26 -11.84 -1.90
C GLN A 286 2.88 -11.79 -2.55
N TYR A 287 2.37 -12.96 -2.96
CA TYR A 287 1.05 -13.14 -3.57
C TYR A 287 0.30 -14.28 -2.90
N TYR A 288 -0.93 -14.03 -2.49
CA TYR A 288 -1.80 -14.96 -1.80
C TYR A 288 -3.19 -15.00 -2.43
N GLU A 289 -3.83 -16.15 -2.35
CA GLU A 289 -5.25 -16.33 -2.64
C GLU A 289 -6.00 -16.71 -1.37
N ASP A 290 -7.10 -16.01 -1.10
CA ASP A 290 -8.03 -16.27 0.01
C ASP A 290 -9.45 -16.42 -0.57
N GLY A 291 -9.86 -17.66 -0.82
CA GLY A 291 -11.06 -17.94 -1.60
C GLY A 291 -10.94 -17.40 -3.03
N ASN A 292 -11.86 -16.50 -3.40
CA ASN A 292 -11.85 -15.81 -4.69
C ASN A 292 -11.22 -14.41 -4.61
N ASN A 293 -10.61 -14.04 -3.48
CA ASN A 293 -9.93 -12.77 -3.31
C ASN A 293 -8.41 -12.93 -3.40
N THR A 294 -7.74 -11.90 -3.90
CA THR A 294 -6.28 -11.85 -4.04
C THR A 294 -5.70 -10.85 -3.04
N HIS A 295 -4.59 -11.24 -2.40
CA HIS A 295 -3.83 -10.38 -1.49
C HIS A 295 -2.37 -10.28 -1.94
N ILE A 296 -1.90 -9.05 -2.14
CA ILE A 296 -0.55 -8.76 -2.63
C ILE A 296 0.20 -7.95 -1.59
N VAL A 297 1.44 -8.34 -1.33
CA VAL A 297 2.42 -7.53 -0.61
C VAL A 297 3.47 -7.07 -1.62
N SER A 298 3.55 -5.76 -1.84
CA SER A 298 4.51 -5.12 -2.73
C SER A 298 5.31 -4.06 -1.96
N GLY A 299 6.05 -4.49 -0.93
CA GLY A 299 6.72 -3.61 0.03
C GLY A 299 8.25 -3.58 -0.11
N SER A 300 8.84 -4.04 -1.21
CA SER A 300 10.29 -4.01 -1.40
C SER A 300 10.78 -2.90 -2.33
N GLY A 301 10.15 -1.73 -2.29
CA GLY A 301 10.50 -0.58 -3.13
C GLY A 301 11.92 -0.04 -2.88
N SER A 302 12.37 -0.02 -1.62
CA SER A 302 13.72 0.46 -1.27
C SER A 302 14.43 -0.36 -0.19
N LYS A 303 13.75 -1.33 0.39
CA LYS A 303 14.29 -2.18 1.45
C LYS A 303 13.91 -3.64 1.23
N ARG A 304 14.67 -4.55 1.86
CA ARG A 304 14.38 -5.98 1.89
C ARG A 304 14.51 -6.53 3.30
N THR A 305 13.66 -7.49 3.62
CA THR A 305 13.75 -8.31 4.83
C THR A 305 13.51 -9.76 4.45
N HIS A 306 14.11 -10.69 5.21
CA HIS A 306 13.94 -12.12 4.92
C HIS A 306 12.52 -12.61 5.26
N ILE A 307 12.02 -13.53 4.44
CA ILE A 307 10.83 -14.31 4.71
C ILE A 307 11.19 -15.35 5.78
N ASN A 308 10.55 -15.22 6.95
CA ASN A 308 10.79 -16.13 8.05
C ASN A 308 9.93 -17.35 7.89
N LYS A 309 9.33 -18.10 8.08
CA LYS A 309 8.57 -19.34 7.91
C LYS A 309 7.24 -19.12 7.15
N ASN A 310 6.83 -20.14 6.40
CA ASN A 310 5.54 -20.25 5.75
C ASN A 310 4.40 -20.34 6.78
N ARG A 311 3.88 -19.20 7.22
CA ARG A 311 2.68 -19.13 8.07
C ARG A 311 1.41 -19.28 7.24
N TYR A 312 1.41 -18.69 6.07
CA TYR A 312 0.33 -18.77 5.10
C TYR A 312 0.85 -19.40 3.82
N LYS A 313 0.01 -20.20 3.17
CA LYS A 313 0.32 -20.73 1.85
C LYS A 313 0.30 -19.56 0.85
N ALA A 314 1.46 -19.19 0.34
CA ALA A 314 1.60 -18.19 -0.71
C ALA A 314 1.73 -18.87 -2.06
N ASN A 315 1.22 -18.21 -3.10
CA ASN A 315 1.38 -18.64 -4.49
C ASN A 315 2.73 -18.14 -5.06
N PHE A 316 3.21 -17.00 -4.55
CA PHE A 316 4.52 -16.44 -4.87
C PHE A 316 5.11 -15.70 -3.67
N MET A 317 6.43 -15.80 -3.49
CA MET A 317 7.20 -15.03 -2.50
C MET A 317 8.61 -14.74 -3.02
N ASN A 318 9.08 -13.50 -2.82
CA ASN A 318 10.46 -13.10 -3.13
C ASN A 318 10.98 -12.12 -2.06
N ASP A 319 12.16 -12.44 -1.50
CA ASP A 319 12.94 -11.59 -0.58
C ASP A 319 14.40 -11.44 -1.06
N ILE A 320 14.69 -11.87 -2.29
CA ILE A 320 16.04 -11.90 -2.86
C ILE A 320 16.42 -10.55 -3.46
N GLU A 321 15.45 -9.86 -4.10
CA GLU A 321 15.67 -8.57 -4.72
C GLU A 321 14.53 -7.58 -4.44
N ASN A 322 14.82 -6.30 -4.57
CA ASN A 322 13.80 -5.25 -4.55
C ASN A 322 12.94 -5.36 -5.82
N GLY A 323 11.72 -4.83 -5.76
CA GLY A 323 10.83 -4.93 -6.90
C GLY A 323 9.46 -4.32 -6.63
N PHE A 324 8.56 -4.52 -7.58
CA PHE A 324 7.19 -4.05 -7.53
C PHE A 324 6.25 -4.98 -8.28
N PHE A 325 4.96 -4.88 -8.03
CA PHE A 325 3.91 -5.53 -8.81
C PHE A 325 3.32 -4.55 -9.83
N ARG A 326 2.94 -5.07 -11.01
CA ARG A 326 2.05 -4.43 -11.97
C ARG A 326 0.85 -5.33 -12.22
N LEU A 327 -0.35 -4.79 -12.06
CA LEU A 327 -1.60 -5.44 -12.43
C LEU A 327 -2.02 -4.96 -13.80
N ASP A 328 -2.12 -5.85 -14.75
CA ASP A 328 -2.61 -5.59 -16.09
C ASP A 328 -4.07 -6.05 -16.21
N PHE A 329 -4.97 -5.14 -16.53
CA PHE A 329 -6.40 -5.36 -16.71
C PHE A 329 -6.73 -5.40 -18.17
N TYR A 330 -7.50 -6.40 -18.59
CA TYR A 330 -7.85 -6.66 -19.99
C TYR A 330 -9.36 -6.50 -20.23
N ASN A 331 -9.74 -6.21 -21.48
CA ASN A 331 -11.14 -6.02 -21.91
C ASN A 331 -12.03 -7.23 -21.69
N ASP A 332 -11.45 -8.43 -21.71
CA ASP A 332 -12.17 -9.68 -21.42
C ASP A 332 -12.49 -9.87 -19.92
N GLY A 333 -12.08 -8.91 -19.09
CA GLY A 333 -12.25 -8.93 -17.65
C GLY A 333 -11.17 -9.71 -16.89
N SER A 334 -10.21 -10.31 -17.57
CA SER A 334 -9.07 -10.96 -16.93
C SER A 334 -8.10 -9.93 -16.34
N VAL A 335 -7.36 -10.35 -15.30
CA VAL A 335 -6.32 -9.52 -14.66
C VAL A 335 -5.07 -10.38 -14.48
N LYS A 336 -3.91 -9.83 -14.83
CA LYS A 336 -2.61 -10.46 -14.68
C LYS A 336 -1.73 -9.65 -13.73
N ALA A 337 -1.16 -10.31 -12.75
CA ALA A 337 -0.12 -9.73 -11.90
C ALA A 337 1.25 -10.07 -12.48
N ASN A 338 2.03 -9.04 -12.80
CA ASN A 338 3.42 -9.15 -13.24
C ASN A 338 4.31 -8.65 -12.11
N ILE A 339 5.30 -9.44 -11.72
CA ILE A 339 6.23 -9.11 -10.64
C ILE A 339 7.59 -8.75 -11.26
N PHE A 340 8.06 -7.55 -10.98
CA PHE A 340 9.33 -7.03 -11.47
C PHE A 340 10.41 -7.12 -10.40
N GLY A 341 11.59 -7.60 -10.79
CA GLY A 341 12.78 -7.62 -9.97
C GLY A 341 13.78 -6.56 -10.41
N SER A 342 14.30 -5.77 -9.48
CA SER A 342 15.22 -4.67 -9.80
C SER A 342 16.60 -5.14 -10.21
N THR A 343 17.08 -6.25 -9.67
CA THR A 343 18.38 -6.85 -10.02
C THR A 343 18.27 -7.60 -11.34
N THR A 344 17.20 -8.33 -11.53
CA THR A 344 16.89 -9.04 -12.78
C THR A 344 16.63 -8.06 -13.94
N GLY A 345 16.09 -6.88 -13.63
CA GLY A 345 15.77 -5.86 -14.63
C GLY A 345 14.59 -6.20 -15.54
N GLY A 346 13.63 -6.96 -15.02
CA GLY A 346 12.46 -7.40 -15.77
C GLY A 346 11.47 -8.19 -14.94
N ILE A 347 10.52 -8.83 -15.61
CA ILE A 347 9.50 -9.68 -14.98
C ILE A 347 10.16 -10.96 -14.49
N ILE A 348 10.03 -11.24 -13.19
CA ILE A 348 10.53 -12.45 -12.52
C ILE A 348 9.45 -13.49 -12.29
N HIS A 349 8.18 -13.08 -12.33
CA HIS A 349 7.03 -13.98 -12.20
C HIS A 349 5.77 -13.33 -12.76
N GLU A 350 4.87 -14.17 -13.27
CA GLU A 350 3.54 -13.78 -13.75
C GLU A 350 2.48 -14.68 -13.11
N GLN A 351 1.35 -14.09 -12.73
CA GLN A 351 0.25 -14.80 -12.08
C GLN A 351 -1.10 -14.24 -12.57
N ASN A 352 -2.00 -15.13 -13.01
CA ASN A 352 -3.38 -14.72 -13.24
C ASN A 352 -4.07 -14.43 -11.91
N VAL A 353 -4.72 -13.30 -11.83
CA VAL A 353 -5.49 -12.86 -10.66
C VAL A 353 -6.89 -13.49 -10.73
N LYS A 354 -7.36 -14.00 -9.58
CA LYS A 354 -8.70 -14.62 -9.47
C LYS A 354 -9.84 -13.63 -9.61
#